data_50dc82a5017de0ff53561b39a7e92358
#
_entry.id   50dc82a5017de0ff53561b39a7e92358
#
_cell.length_a   1.000
_cell.length_b   1.000
_cell.length_c   1.000
_cell.angle_alpha   90.00
_cell.angle_beta   90.00
_cell.angle_gamma   90.00
#
_symmetry.space_group_name_H-M   'P 1'
#
loop_
_entity.id
_entity.type
_entity.pdbx_description
1 polymer ?
#
loop_
_entity_poly.entity_id
_entity_poly.type
_entity_poly.pdbx_seq_one_letter_code
_entity_poly.pdbx_strand_id
1 'polypeptide(L)'
;MAVDILIGDIAQYEGQEVTLRGWLYNKTGKGKLQFLKVRDGTGIAQCVAFKKEMSEEAFETARRLTQETSVKVTGTVRKDERAPGVPGGYEVGLSGVEIIQLAEEYPIGNKEHGVEFLMDNRHLWVRSSRQWAILRIRATVIRAIRNWLDDHGYILVDTPILSSSAGENSTDLFEVDYFGQPAYLAQTGQLYNEANIASFGKVYC
;
A
#
# COMPACT_ATOMS: atom_id res chain seq x y z
N MET A 1 -8.00 -28.50 0.55
CA MET A 1 -6.90 -27.62 1.04
C MET A 1 -7.34 -26.19 0.77
N ALA A 2 -7.23 -25.30 1.77
CA ALA A 2 -7.54 -23.90 1.60
C ALA A 2 -6.66 -23.26 0.51
N VAL A 3 -7.24 -22.43 -0.33
CA VAL A 3 -6.54 -21.77 -1.44
C VAL A 3 -5.94 -20.45 -0.95
N ASP A 4 -4.67 -20.21 -1.22
CA ASP A 4 -4.04 -18.90 -0.95
C ASP A 4 -4.59 -17.87 -1.97
N ILE A 5 -5.18 -16.78 -1.49
CA ILE A 5 -5.74 -15.72 -2.33
C ILE A 5 -5.31 -14.34 -1.90
N LEU A 6 -5.44 -13.36 -2.80
CA LEU A 6 -5.37 -11.94 -2.47
C LEU A 6 -6.73 -11.39 -2.07
N ILE A 7 -6.76 -10.44 -1.15
CA ILE A 7 -8.01 -9.83 -0.66
C ILE A 7 -8.80 -9.18 -1.79
N GLY A 8 -8.12 -8.59 -2.79
CA GLY A 8 -8.77 -8.00 -3.95
C GLY A 8 -9.64 -8.96 -4.76
N ASP A 9 -9.37 -10.26 -4.68
CA ASP A 9 -10.07 -11.31 -5.42
C ASP A 9 -11.12 -12.05 -4.59
N ILE A 10 -11.34 -11.66 -3.34
CA ILE A 10 -12.17 -12.37 -2.35
C ILE A 10 -13.57 -12.75 -2.88
N ALA A 11 -14.17 -11.88 -3.70
CA ALA A 11 -15.49 -12.09 -4.26
C ALA A 11 -15.60 -13.34 -5.17
N GLN A 12 -14.48 -13.79 -5.75
CA GLN A 12 -14.42 -14.96 -6.64
C GLN A 12 -14.46 -16.28 -5.86
N TYR A 13 -14.30 -16.22 -4.53
CA TYR A 13 -14.16 -17.40 -3.66
C TYR A 13 -15.30 -17.54 -2.65
N GLU A 14 -16.48 -16.96 -2.94
CA GLU A 14 -17.66 -17.11 -2.07
C GLU A 14 -17.96 -18.59 -1.79
N GLY A 15 -18.16 -18.92 -0.51
CA GLY A 15 -18.42 -20.29 -0.04
C GLY A 15 -17.19 -21.20 0.03
N GLN A 16 -16.04 -20.76 -0.42
CA GLN A 16 -14.80 -21.55 -0.42
C GLN A 16 -13.96 -21.29 0.81
N GLU A 17 -13.16 -22.27 1.20
CA GLU A 17 -12.14 -22.12 2.23
C GLU A 17 -10.88 -21.53 1.62
N VAL A 18 -10.44 -20.40 2.18
CA VAL A 18 -9.30 -19.63 1.69
C VAL A 18 -8.27 -19.36 2.79
N THR A 19 -7.06 -19.04 2.37
CA THR A 19 -6.00 -18.53 3.22
C THR A 19 -5.65 -17.11 2.77
N LEU A 20 -5.64 -16.18 3.73
CA LEU A 20 -5.14 -14.81 3.54
C LEU A 20 -3.83 -14.64 4.30
N ARG A 21 -2.86 -13.98 3.69
CA ARG A 21 -1.61 -13.56 4.32
C ARG A 21 -1.53 -12.04 4.33
N GLY A 22 -1.23 -11.47 5.47
CA GLY A 22 -1.18 -10.01 5.58
C GLY A 22 -0.88 -9.52 6.99
N TRP A 23 -1.34 -8.33 7.28
CA TRP A 23 -1.13 -7.66 8.56
C TRP A 23 -2.46 -7.33 9.22
N LEU A 24 -2.50 -7.46 10.52
CA LEU A 24 -3.66 -7.02 11.30
C LEU A 24 -3.74 -5.50 11.32
N TYR A 25 -4.58 -4.93 10.47
CA TYR A 25 -4.79 -3.49 10.39
C TYR A 25 -5.51 -2.93 11.63
N ASN A 26 -6.54 -3.62 12.09
CA ASN A 26 -7.30 -3.27 13.29
C ASN A 26 -8.04 -4.49 13.84
N LYS A 27 -8.39 -4.42 15.10
CA LYS A 27 -9.17 -5.45 15.78
C LYS A 27 -10.22 -4.83 16.68
N THR A 28 -11.44 -5.37 16.62
CA THR A 28 -12.52 -5.05 17.54
C THR A 28 -13.20 -6.33 17.96
N GLY A 29 -13.87 -6.33 19.10
CA GLY A 29 -14.65 -7.48 19.54
C GLY A 29 -14.81 -7.52 21.07
N LYS A 30 -15.72 -8.39 21.51
CA LYS A 30 -15.99 -8.63 22.92
C LYS A 30 -16.40 -10.09 23.16
N GLY A 31 -15.89 -10.66 24.22
CA GLY A 31 -16.28 -12.00 24.65
C GLY A 31 -15.91 -13.08 23.63
N LYS A 32 -16.91 -13.72 23.04
CA LYS A 32 -16.77 -14.88 22.13
C LYS A 32 -16.57 -14.52 20.66
N LEU A 33 -16.53 -13.23 20.32
CA LEU A 33 -16.48 -12.76 18.95
C LEU A 33 -15.38 -11.70 18.79
N GLN A 34 -14.50 -11.88 17.80
CA GLN A 34 -13.48 -10.93 17.41
C GLN A 34 -13.60 -10.62 15.91
N PHE A 35 -13.53 -9.36 15.55
CA PHE A 35 -13.45 -8.88 14.18
C PHE A 35 -12.02 -8.42 13.91
N LEU A 36 -11.34 -9.13 13.04
CA LEU A 36 -9.99 -8.83 12.61
C LEU A 36 -10.06 -8.18 11.24
N LYS A 37 -9.54 -6.98 11.08
CA LYS A 37 -9.33 -6.38 9.76
C LYS A 37 -7.92 -6.75 9.28
N VAL A 38 -7.84 -7.67 8.33
CA VAL A 38 -6.57 -8.09 7.73
C VAL A 38 -6.36 -7.30 6.44
N ARG A 39 -5.16 -6.78 6.27
CA ARG A 39 -4.74 -6.01 5.10
C ARG A 39 -3.64 -6.76 4.37
N ASP A 40 -3.75 -6.84 3.05
CA ASP A 40 -2.65 -7.13 2.14
C ASP A 40 -2.40 -5.95 1.18
N GLY A 41 -1.57 -6.12 0.15
CA GLY A 41 -1.31 -5.04 -0.82
C GLY A 41 -2.50 -4.69 -1.71
N THR A 42 -3.55 -5.53 -1.76
CA THR A 42 -4.69 -5.41 -2.66
C THR A 42 -5.95 -4.90 -1.98
N GLY A 43 -6.05 -5.07 -0.65
CA GLY A 43 -7.25 -4.66 0.06
C GLY A 43 -7.21 -4.83 1.57
N ILE A 44 -8.39 -4.70 2.18
CA ILE A 44 -8.65 -4.94 3.60
C ILE A 44 -9.92 -5.80 3.70
N ALA A 45 -9.83 -6.97 4.32
CA ALA A 45 -10.96 -7.85 4.57
C ALA A 45 -11.31 -7.93 6.06
N GLN A 46 -12.60 -7.99 6.37
CA GLN A 46 -13.07 -8.38 7.69
C GLN A 46 -12.97 -9.90 7.84
N CYS A 47 -12.28 -10.34 8.88
CA CYS A 47 -12.18 -11.72 9.28
C CYS A 47 -12.86 -11.90 10.63
N VAL A 48 -13.78 -12.85 10.74
CA VAL A 48 -14.62 -13.06 11.92
C VAL A 48 -14.14 -14.29 12.67
N ALA A 49 -13.56 -14.08 13.85
CA ALA A 49 -13.16 -15.14 14.75
C ALA A 49 -14.28 -15.39 15.77
N PHE A 50 -15.02 -16.47 15.61
CA PHE A 50 -16.09 -16.86 16.51
C PHE A 50 -15.68 -18.11 17.30
N LYS A 51 -15.65 -18.00 18.65
CA LYS A 51 -15.14 -19.07 19.54
C LYS A 51 -15.79 -20.45 19.30
N LYS A 52 -17.02 -20.50 18.77
CA LYS A 52 -17.71 -21.77 18.50
C LYS A 52 -17.32 -22.41 17.17
N GLU A 53 -16.73 -21.65 16.25
CA GLU A 53 -16.40 -22.10 14.88
C GLU A 53 -14.90 -22.41 14.70
N MET A 54 -14.11 -22.25 15.76
CA MET A 54 -12.66 -22.49 15.71
C MET A 54 -12.15 -23.14 17.01
N SER A 55 -10.94 -23.66 16.98
CA SER A 55 -10.31 -24.22 18.18
C SER A 55 -10.07 -23.13 19.23
N GLU A 56 -10.03 -23.53 20.51
CA GLU A 56 -9.77 -22.60 21.61
C GLU A 56 -8.39 -21.93 21.44
N GLU A 57 -7.38 -22.67 21.01
CA GLU A 57 -6.04 -22.17 20.76
C GLU A 57 -6.03 -21.09 19.65
N ALA A 58 -6.71 -21.33 18.52
CA ALA A 58 -6.82 -20.38 17.42
C ALA A 58 -7.58 -19.13 17.85
N PHE A 59 -8.65 -19.28 18.65
CA PHE A 59 -9.40 -18.13 19.18
C PHE A 59 -8.57 -17.29 20.15
N GLU A 60 -7.81 -17.90 21.07
CA GLU A 60 -6.90 -17.18 21.96
C GLU A 60 -5.75 -16.53 21.20
N THR A 61 -5.29 -17.17 20.12
CA THR A 61 -4.32 -16.55 19.19
C THR A 61 -4.92 -15.29 18.57
N ALA A 62 -6.15 -15.32 18.06
CA ALA A 62 -6.84 -14.14 17.55
C ALA A 62 -7.01 -13.02 18.59
N ARG A 63 -7.25 -13.39 19.85
CA ARG A 63 -7.39 -12.42 20.95
C ARG A 63 -6.11 -11.68 21.29
N ARG A 64 -4.96 -12.34 21.26
CA ARG A 64 -3.66 -11.75 21.63
C ARG A 64 -3.00 -10.93 20.52
N LEU A 65 -3.51 -10.96 19.29
CA LEU A 65 -2.96 -10.18 18.19
C LEU A 65 -2.88 -8.69 18.54
N THR A 66 -1.80 -8.06 18.15
CA THR A 66 -1.57 -6.62 18.22
C THR A 66 -1.64 -6.02 16.81
N GLN A 67 -1.90 -4.72 16.72
CA GLN A 67 -1.95 -4.00 15.44
C GLN A 67 -0.63 -4.20 14.68
N GLU A 68 -0.73 -4.36 13.36
CA GLU A 68 0.40 -4.63 12.43
C GLU A 68 1.12 -5.98 12.63
N THR A 69 0.62 -6.88 13.48
CA THR A 69 1.08 -8.26 13.51
C THR A 69 0.91 -8.91 12.14
N SER A 70 1.96 -9.56 11.64
CA SER A 70 1.86 -10.35 10.41
C SER A 70 1.21 -11.70 10.70
N VAL A 71 0.19 -12.01 9.91
CA VAL A 71 -0.69 -13.16 10.15
C VAL A 71 -0.96 -13.95 8.87
N LYS A 72 -1.23 -15.23 9.09
CA LYS A 72 -1.89 -16.09 8.12
C LYS A 72 -3.22 -16.51 8.74
N VAL A 73 -4.32 -16.24 8.05
CA VAL A 73 -5.66 -16.60 8.51
C VAL A 73 -6.33 -17.51 7.50
N THR A 74 -7.04 -18.52 7.98
CA THR A 74 -7.76 -19.50 7.15
C THR A 74 -9.23 -19.49 7.55
N GLY A 75 -10.12 -19.56 6.56
CA GLY A 75 -11.55 -19.57 6.82
C GLY A 75 -12.38 -19.55 5.55
N THR A 76 -13.70 -19.55 5.71
CA THR A 76 -14.66 -19.59 4.61
C THR A 76 -15.12 -18.19 4.24
N VAL A 77 -15.06 -17.85 2.96
CA VAL A 77 -15.57 -16.56 2.44
C VAL A 77 -17.09 -16.56 2.49
N ARG A 78 -17.66 -15.49 3.07
CA ARG A 78 -19.09 -15.27 3.19
C ARG A 78 -19.46 -13.92 2.60
N LYS A 79 -20.55 -13.85 1.87
CA LYS A 79 -21.13 -12.59 1.42
C LYS A 79 -21.87 -11.93 2.60
N ASP A 80 -21.50 -10.71 2.96
CA ASP A 80 -22.24 -9.85 3.88
C ASP A 80 -22.07 -8.40 3.42
N GLU A 81 -23.13 -7.81 2.89
CA GLU A 81 -23.11 -6.44 2.35
C GLU A 81 -22.71 -5.37 3.40
N ARG A 82 -22.80 -5.71 4.68
CA ARG A 82 -22.38 -4.84 5.79
C ARG A 82 -20.89 -4.98 6.12
N ALA A 83 -20.22 -6.00 5.59
CA ALA A 83 -18.81 -6.25 5.88
C ALA A 83 -17.96 -5.07 5.38
N PRO A 84 -17.25 -4.35 6.27
CA PRO A 84 -16.39 -3.26 5.87
C PRO A 84 -15.10 -3.80 5.24
N GLY A 85 -14.56 -3.06 4.28
CA GLY A 85 -13.30 -3.44 3.66
C GLY A 85 -13.10 -2.84 2.29
N VAL A 86 -12.08 -3.35 1.58
CA VAL A 86 -11.80 -3.03 0.18
C VAL A 86 -11.31 -4.33 -0.47
N PRO A 87 -12.08 -4.93 -1.39
CA PRO A 87 -13.49 -4.64 -1.66
C PRO A 87 -14.35 -4.97 -0.44
N GLY A 88 -15.42 -4.22 -0.19
CA GLY A 88 -16.40 -4.52 0.84
C GLY A 88 -17.40 -5.60 0.38
N GLY A 89 -18.35 -5.96 1.25
CA GLY A 89 -19.43 -6.88 0.92
C GLY A 89 -19.08 -8.36 1.10
N TYR A 90 -17.89 -8.68 1.58
CA TYR A 90 -17.45 -10.04 1.90
C TYR A 90 -16.66 -10.06 3.21
N GLU A 91 -16.79 -11.17 3.94
CA GLU A 91 -16.00 -11.45 5.13
C GLU A 91 -15.47 -12.88 5.11
N VAL A 92 -14.50 -13.18 5.96
CA VAL A 92 -13.98 -14.54 6.13
C VAL A 92 -14.32 -15.04 7.52
N GLY A 93 -15.20 -16.05 7.62
CA GLY A 93 -15.44 -16.78 8.85
C GLY A 93 -14.24 -17.68 9.17
N LEU A 94 -13.48 -17.34 10.22
CA LEU A 94 -12.20 -17.97 10.49
C LEU A 94 -12.34 -19.36 11.10
N SER A 95 -11.56 -20.31 10.59
CA SER A 95 -11.27 -21.61 11.17
C SER A 95 -9.88 -21.68 11.81
N GLY A 96 -8.91 -20.84 11.35
CA GLY A 96 -7.54 -20.83 11.84
C GLY A 96 -6.90 -19.45 11.81
N VAL A 97 -5.98 -19.21 12.75
CA VAL A 97 -5.14 -18.02 12.85
C VAL A 97 -3.74 -18.41 13.25
N GLU A 98 -2.76 -18.05 12.45
CA GLU A 98 -1.34 -18.27 12.69
C GLU A 98 -0.62 -16.92 12.76
N ILE A 99 0.17 -16.69 13.80
CA ILE A 99 1.04 -15.52 13.91
C ILE A 99 2.36 -15.85 13.21
N ILE A 100 2.70 -15.09 12.19
CA ILE A 100 4.02 -15.15 11.53
C ILE A 100 5.02 -14.39 12.39
N GLN A 101 4.67 -13.14 12.75
CA GLN A 101 5.46 -12.32 13.66
C GLN A 101 4.54 -11.37 14.42
N LEU A 102 4.60 -11.42 15.75
CA LEU A 102 3.89 -10.48 16.61
C LEU A 102 4.57 -9.10 16.51
N ALA A 103 3.78 -8.08 16.23
CA ALA A 103 4.28 -6.70 16.19
C ALA A 103 4.39 -6.15 17.62
N GLU A 104 5.40 -5.32 17.83
CA GLU A 104 5.52 -4.46 19.00
C GLU A 104 4.44 -3.37 19.02
N GLU A 105 4.48 -2.45 19.99
CA GLU A 105 3.53 -1.36 20.05
C GLU A 105 3.60 -0.47 18.80
N TYR A 106 2.45 -0.36 18.10
CA TYR A 106 2.36 0.46 16.90
C TYR A 106 1.95 1.89 17.26
N PRO A 107 2.75 2.91 16.93
CA PRO A 107 2.57 4.25 17.47
C PRO A 107 1.36 5.01 16.90
N ILE A 108 0.88 4.61 15.70
CA ILE A 108 -0.24 5.28 15.03
C ILE A 108 -1.55 4.52 15.37
N GLY A 109 -2.27 5.01 16.36
CA GLY A 109 -3.56 4.46 16.77
C GLY A 109 -4.76 5.12 16.06
N ASN A 110 -5.97 4.82 16.58
CA ASN A 110 -7.23 5.36 16.04
C ASN A 110 -7.53 6.82 16.45
N LYS A 111 -6.67 7.47 17.25
CA LYS A 111 -6.79 8.88 17.60
C LYS A 111 -6.23 9.78 16.50
N GLU A 112 -6.64 11.04 16.49
CA GLU A 112 -6.00 12.04 15.64
C GLU A 112 -4.55 12.26 16.05
N HIS A 113 -3.68 12.37 15.08
CA HIS A 113 -2.26 12.65 15.24
C HIS A 113 -1.90 13.91 14.48
N GLY A 114 -1.06 14.76 15.07
CA GLY A 114 -0.51 15.95 14.40
C GLY A 114 0.34 15.59 13.17
N VAL A 115 0.43 16.53 12.23
CA VAL A 115 1.17 16.33 10.97
C VAL A 115 2.66 16.06 11.23
N GLU A 116 3.28 16.76 12.18
CA GLU A 116 4.68 16.58 12.56
C GLU A 116 4.95 15.12 12.98
N PHE A 117 4.18 14.60 13.94
CA PHE A 117 4.28 13.22 14.38
C PHE A 117 4.10 12.21 13.23
N LEU A 118 3.13 12.47 12.32
CA LEU A 118 2.90 11.59 11.17
C LEU A 118 4.05 11.64 10.16
N MET A 119 4.67 12.79 9.97
CA MET A 119 5.83 12.94 9.08
C MET A 119 7.08 12.28 9.65
N ASP A 120 7.31 12.33 10.96
CA ASP A 120 8.39 11.60 11.62
C ASP A 120 8.21 10.09 11.52
N ASN A 121 6.95 9.65 11.52
CA ASN A 121 6.55 8.25 11.38
C ASN A 121 6.02 7.91 9.98
N ARG A 122 6.46 8.59 8.91
CA ARG A 122 5.92 8.43 7.55
C ARG A 122 6.03 7.02 6.98
N HIS A 123 7.05 6.28 7.37
CA HIS A 123 7.25 4.87 7.00
C HIS A 123 6.16 3.93 7.58
N LEU A 124 5.52 4.34 8.67
CA LEU A 124 4.35 3.69 9.25
C LEU A 124 3.04 4.30 8.73
N TRP A 125 3.01 5.63 8.61
CA TRP A 125 1.82 6.35 8.16
C TRP A 125 1.35 5.92 6.76
N VAL A 126 2.27 5.55 5.89
CA VAL A 126 1.94 5.01 4.54
C VAL A 126 0.98 3.82 4.58
N ARG A 127 0.90 3.10 5.69
CA ARG A 127 0.00 1.96 5.89
C ARG A 127 -1.45 2.37 6.17
N SER A 128 -1.71 3.65 6.45
CA SER A 128 -3.07 4.14 6.67
C SER A 128 -3.90 4.08 5.38
N SER A 129 -5.20 3.83 5.50
CA SER A 129 -6.11 3.76 4.35
C SER A 129 -6.10 5.02 3.49
N ARG A 130 -5.94 6.20 4.12
CA ARG A 130 -5.83 7.49 3.42
C ARG A 130 -4.59 7.56 2.54
N GLN A 131 -3.41 7.24 3.09
CA GLN A 131 -2.15 7.28 2.33
C GLN A 131 -2.12 6.21 1.24
N TRP A 132 -2.62 5.03 1.54
CA TRP A 132 -2.79 3.97 0.56
C TRP A 132 -3.65 4.43 -0.64
N ALA A 133 -4.80 5.06 -0.38
CA ALA A 133 -5.67 5.57 -1.43
C ALA A 133 -4.99 6.68 -2.25
N ILE A 134 -4.32 7.65 -1.60
CA ILE A 134 -3.58 8.73 -2.26
C ILE A 134 -2.51 8.16 -3.21
N LEU A 135 -1.72 7.20 -2.74
CA LEU A 135 -0.64 6.61 -3.55
C LEU A 135 -1.19 5.80 -4.73
N ARG A 136 -2.32 5.10 -4.57
CA ARG A 136 -2.98 4.40 -5.68
C ARG A 136 -3.55 5.36 -6.73
N ILE A 137 -4.18 6.45 -6.30
CA ILE A 137 -4.64 7.51 -7.20
C ILE A 137 -3.45 8.10 -7.95
N ARG A 138 -2.37 8.46 -7.25
CA ARG A 138 -1.16 8.99 -7.86
C ARG A 138 -0.59 8.04 -8.91
N ALA A 139 -0.46 6.75 -8.60
CA ALA A 139 0.03 5.75 -9.54
C ALA A 139 -0.87 5.64 -10.79
N THR A 140 -2.19 5.73 -10.61
CA THR A 140 -3.14 5.71 -11.73
C THR A 140 -3.02 6.95 -12.61
N VAL A 141 -2.89 8.14 -12.01
CA VAL A 141 -2.71 9.41 -12.75
C VAL A 141 -1.41 9.38 -13.56
N ILE A 142 -0.30 8.99 -12.95
CA ILE A 142 1.00 8.88 -13.64
C ILE A 142 0.89 7.92 -14.83
N ARG A 143 0.29 6.75 -14.64
CA ARG A 143 0.09 5.79 -15.71
C ARG A 143 -0.80 6.34 -16.84
N ALA A 144 -1.90 7.02 -16.49
CA ALA A 144 -2.79 7.60 -17.48
C ALA A 144 -2.10 8.68 -18.34
N ILE A 145 -1.28 9.53 -17.72
CA ILE A 145 -0.49 10.55 -18.44
C ILE A 145 0.51 9.88 -19.38
N ARG A 146 1.26 8.89 -18.89
CA ARG A 146 2.25 8.16 -19.71
C ARG A 146 1.60 7.44 -20.89
N ASN A 147 0.53 6.69 -20.65
CA ASN A 147 -0.20 6.00 -21.71
C ASN A 147 -0.68 6.99 -22.77
N TRP A 148 -1.23 8.13 -22.35
CA TRP A 148 -1.70 9.13 -23.30
C TRP A 148 -0.55 9.69 -24.17
N LEU A 149 0.60 9.99 -23.58
CA LEU A 149 1.77 10.46 -24.31
C LEU A 149 2.29 9.39 -25.29
N ASP A 150 2.42 8.14 -24.83
CA ASP A 150 2.87 7.03 -25.65
C ASP A 150 1.92 6.78 -26.83
N ASP A 151 0.59 6.79 -26.60
CA ASP A 151 -0.43 6.62 -27.64
C ASP A 151 -0.43 7.76 -28.66
N HIS A 152 0.11 8.95 -28.30
CA HIS A 152 0.24 10.10 -29.20
C HIS A 152 1.65 10.22 -29.84
N GLY A 153 2.46 9.18 -29.71
CA GLY A 153 3.77 9.05 -30.37
C GLY A 153 4.89 9.85 -29.69
N TYR A 154 4.74 10.17 -28.41
CA TYR A 154 5.84 10.69 -27.60
C TYR A 154 6.67 9.52 -27.06
N ILE A 155 7.97 9.73 -26.92
CA ILE A 155 8.92 8.75 -26.40
C ILE A 155 9.39 9.21 -25.00
N LEU A 156 9.26 8.34 -24.00
CA LEU A 156 9.83 8.58 -22.67
C LEU A 156 11.35 8.53 -22.75
N VAL A 157 12.00 9.61 -22.33
CA VAL A 157 13.45 9.70 -22.20
C VAL A 157 13.80 10.14 -20.79
N ASP A 158 14.49 9.27 -20.05
CA ASP A 158 14.98 9.62 -18.72
C ASP A 158 16.25 10.49 -18.85
N THR A 159 16.16 11.71 -18.36
CA THR A 159 17.28 12.67 -18.33
C THR A 159 18.08 12.55 -17.03
N PRO A 160 19.36 12.96 -17.01
CA PRO A 160 20.16 12.93 -15.80
C PRO A 160 19.52 13.73 -14.64
N ILE A 161 19.61 13.16 -13.43
CA ILE A 161 19.10 13.81 -12.21
C ILE A 161 20.03 14.95 -11.77
N LEU A 162 21.34 14.81 -11.97
CA LEU A 162 22.33 15.83 -11.69
C LEU A 162 22.76 16.49 -12.98
N SER A 163 22.85 17.81 -12.96
CA SER A 163 23.26 18.64 -14.11
C SER A 163 24.39 19.59 -13.69
N SER A 164 25.25 19.96 -14.63
CA SER A 164 26.29 20.97 -14.42
C SER A 164 25.77 22.42 -14.51
N SER A 165 24.53 22.60 -14.97
CA SER A 165 23.95 23.95 -15.15
C SER A 165 22.43 23.94 -14.94
N ALA A 166 21.87 25.14 -14.68
CA ALA A 166 20.43 25.36 -14.69
C ALA A 166 19.90 25.44 -16.13
N GLY A 167 18.67 24.96 -16.35
CA GLY A 167 17.99 25.07 -17.64
C GLY A 167 17.47 26.48 -17.93
N GLU A 168 17.18 27.26 -16.90
CA GLU A 168 16.70 28.64 -16.98
C GLU A 168 17.49 29.50 -15.98
N ASN A 169 17.38 30.83 -16.09
CA ASN A 169 18.03 31.78 -15.17
C ASN A 169 17.45 31.70 -13.75
N SER A 170 17.59 30.56 -13.10
CA SER A 170 17.19 30.34 -11.72
C SER A 170 18.40 30.49 -10.82
N THR A 171 18.25 31.27 -9.74
CA THR A 171 19.29 31.52 -8.76
C THR A 171 19.33 30.47 -7.65
N ASP A 172 18.25 29.68 -7.48
CA ASP A 172 18.10 28.75 -6.36
C ASP A 172 18.18 27.30 -6.84
N LEU A 173 19.40 26.77 -6.88
CA LEU A 173 19.69 25.39 -7.21
C LEU A 173 20.12 24.61 -5.96
N PHE A 174 19.68 23.36 -5.85
CA PHE A 174 20.23 22.44 -4.86
C PHE A 174 21.60 21.94 -5.33
N GLU A 175 22.66 22.50 -4.74
CA GLU A 175 24.02 22.12 -5.05
C GLU A 175 24.42 20.83 -4.32
N VAL A 176 25.17 20.00 -5.01
CA VAL A 176 25.74 18.75 -4.53
C VAL A 176 27.24 18.75 -4.86
N ASP A 177 28.11 18.41 -3.90
CA ASP A 177 29.50 18.12 -4.18
C ASP A 177 29.58 16.76 -4.90
N TYR A 178 29.96 16.79 -6.18
CA TYR A 178 30.11 15.61 -7.00
C TYR A 178 31.58 15.41 -7.37
N PHE A 179 32.29 14.60 -6.57
CA PHE A 179 33.73 14.33 -6.75
C PHE A 179 34.60 15.60 -6.80
N GLY A 180 34.33 16.58 -5.95
CA GLY A 180 35.07 17.83 -5.87
C GLY A 180 34.68 18.86 -6.94
N GLN A 181 33.57 18.64 -7.65
CA GLN A 181 33.01 19.62 -8.58
C GLN A 181 31.53 19.89 -8.21
N PRO A 182 31.03 21.10 -8.41
CA PRO A 182 29.64 21.41 -8.17
C PRO A 182 28.75 20.72 -9.22
N ALA A 183 27.71 20.02 -8.75
CA ALA A 183 26.61 19.55 -9.56
C ALA A 183 25.29 20.02 -8.92
N TYR A 184 24.24 20.06 -9.70
CA TYR A 184 22.95 20.58 -9.24
C TYR A 184 21.85 19.57 -9.51
N LEU A 185 20.91 19.43 -8.57
CA LEU A 185 19.69 18.70 -8.81
C LEU A 185 18.92 19.37 -9.95
N ALA A 186 18.73 18.64 -11.05
CA ALA A 186 18.11 19.19 -12.25
C ALA A 186 16.66 19.63 -11.97
N GLN A 187 16.32 20.87 -12.32
CA GLN A 187 14.95 21.40 -12.23
C GLN A 187 14.08 20.87 -13.38
N THR A 188 14.67 20.59 -14.51
CA THR A 188 14.02 20.16 -15.75
C THR A 188 14.94 19.27 -16.57
N GLY A 189 14.34 18.40 -17.38
CA GLY A 189 15.07 17.62 -18.40
C GLY A 189 15.25 18.37 -19.72
N GLN A 190 14.89 19.66 -19.82
CA GLN A 190 14.83 20.40 -21.10
C GLN A 190 16.14 20.34 -21.86
N LEU A 191 17.28 20.69 -21.25
CA LEU A 191 18.58 20.76 -21.94
C LEU A 191 18.96 19.45 -22.64
N TYR A 192 18.68 18.31 -21.98
CA TYR A 192 18.95 17.00 -22.57
C TYR A 192 17.89 16.64 -23.60
N ASN A 193 16.62 17.01 -23.39
CA ASN A 193 15.55 16.72 -24.32
C ASN A 193 15.65 17.54 -25.60
N GLU A 194 16.26 18.71 -25.62
CA GLU A 194 16.57 19.45 -26.83
C GLU A 194 17.48 18.62 -27.78
N ALA A 195 18.45 17.91 -27.24
CA ALA A 195 19.27 16.98 -28.01
C ALA A 195 18.48 15.72 -28.44
N ASN A 196 17.64 15.19 -27.56
CA ASN A 196 16.85 13.98 -27.83
C ASN A 196 15.80 14.21 -28.92
N ILE A 197 15.19 15.42 -29.00
CA ILE A 197 14.24 15.78 -30.03
C ILE A 197 14.83 15.63 -31.43
N ALA A 198 16.11 15.92 -31.62
CA ALA A 198 16.78 15.76 -32.90
C ALA A 198 16.80 14.31 -33.38
N SER A 199 16.73 13.33 -32.47
CA SER A 199 16.71 11.90 -32.78
C SER A 199 15.30 11.31 -32.83
N PHE A 200 14.41 11.73 -31.90
CA PHE A 200 13.14 11.08 -31.66
C PHE A 200 11.92 11.93 -32.06
N GLY A 201 12.08 13.21 -32.31
CA GLY A 201 11.01 14.13 -32.71
C GLY A 201 10.14 14.55 -31.53
N LYS A 202 9.38 13.65 -30.93
CA LYS A 202 8.52 13.92 -29.77
C LYS A 202 9.02 13.16 -28.55
N VAL A 203 9.40 13.89 -27.52
CA VAL A 203 9.91 13.28 -26.28
C VAL A 203 9.22 13.86 -25.03
N TYR A 204 9.25 13.12 -23.94
CA TYR A 204 8.86 13.58 -22.61
C TYR A 204 9.75 12.96 -21.53
N CYS A 205 9.80 13.56 -20.37
CA CYS A 205 10.46 13.00 -19.17
C CYS A 205 9.61 13.16 -17.92
#